data_3127ec043984be4c0d338d5177e2a8d4
#
_entry.id   3127ec043984be4c0d338d5177e2a8d4
#
_cell.length_a   1.000
_cell.length_b   1.000
_cell.length_c   1.000
_cell.angle_alpha   90.00
_cell.angle_beta   90.00
_cell.angle_gamma   90.00
#
_symmetry.space_group_name_H-M   'P 1'
#
loop_
_entity.id
_entity.type
_entity.pdbx_description
1 polymer ?
#
loop_
_entity_poly.entity_id
_entity_poly.type
_entity_poly.pdbx_seq_one_letter_code
_entity_poly.pdbx_strand_id
1 'polypeptide(L)'
;MTGATSGIGRATALELARRGWRVYAVGRRAERLETLAADARAEGVSGDVVPAPLDVTDEAAVAALASRVEADGGADTLVNIAGGALGTDAVGVGDRADWEWMYRVNVLGTLTMCQAFLPMLRAHGEGTVLNLTSTAAVTAYEGGAGYNAAKMGQHGLTGALRLEEAEHNVRVIEVLPGMVHTEEFSRNRLGGDQSAADAVYAGVEKPLTAEDVAEVCVHAVELPHHVNLDQIVMRPVAQAAQHKVIRR
;
A
#
# COMPACT_ATOMS: atom_id res chain seq x y z
N MET A 1 -5.51 -5.73 -6.03
CA MET A 1 -4.77 -4.85 -5.11
C MET A 1 -3.79 -5.65 -4.27
N THR A 2 -2.66 -5.06 -3.84
CA THR A 2 -1.59 -5.75 -3.12
C THR A 2 -1.60 -5.43 -1.62
N GLY A 3 -0.93 -6.27 -0.79
CA GLY A 3 -0.85 -6.09 0.66
C GLY A 3 -2.11 -6.46 1.44
N ALA A 4 -3.03 -7.23 0.85
CA ALA A 4 -4.36 -7.49 1.39
C ALA A 4 -4.42 -8.43 2.61
N THR A 5 -3.29 -8.94 3.10
CA THR A 5 -3.28 -9.92 4.20
C THR A 5 -3.37 -9.31 5.60
N SER A 6 -3.17 -8.00 5.76
CA SER A 6 -3.23 -7.30 7.06
C SER A 6 -3.34 -5.78 6.90
N GLY A 7 -3.60 -5.09 7.99
CA GLY A 7 -3.55 -3.65 8.13
C GLY A 7 -4.30 -2.88 7.03
N ILE A 8 -3.67 -1.84 6.51
CA ILE A 8 -4.27 -0.94 5.50
C ILE A 8 -4.77 -1.70 4.28
N GLY A 9 -3.97 -2.66 3.76
CA GLY A 9 -4.35 -3.41 2.57
C GLY A 9 -5.60 -4.27 2.78
N ARG A 10 -5.70 -4.94 3.94
CA ARG A 10 -6.91 -5.70 4.29
C ARG A 10 -8.14 -4.80 4.41
N ALA A 11 -8.00 -3.69 5.12
CA ALA A 11 -9.09 -2.72 5.30
C ALA A 11 -9.54 -2.13 3.95
N THR A 12 -8.59 -1.75 3.08
CA THR A 12 -8.91 -1.22 1.74
C THR A 12 -9.61 -2.25 0.86
N ALA A 13 -9.16 -3.53 0.89
CA ALA A 13 -9.81 -4.59 0.10
C ALA A 13 -11.26 -4.81 0.52
N LEU A 14 -11.51 -4.83 1.83
CA LEU A 14 -12.86 -5.00 2.38
C LEU A 14 -13.74 -3.79 2.06
N GLU A 15 -13.22 -2.57 2.20
CA GLU A 15 -14.00 -1.37 1.91
C GLU A 15 -14.33 -1.25 0.42
N LEU A 16 -13.40 -1.57 -0.50
CA LEU A 16 -13.70 -1.65 -1.93
C LEU A 16 -14.81 -2.67 -2.21
N ALA A 17 -14.74 -3.85 -1.58
CA ALA A 17 -15.79 -4.87 -1.75
C ALA A 17 -17.17 -4.39 -1.21
N ARG A 18 -17.19 -3.65 -0.10
CA ARG A 18 -18.43 -3.00 0.40
C ARG A 18 -19.03 -2.02 -0.59
N ARG A 19 -18.18 -1.32 -1.37
CA ARG A 19 -18.58 -0.39 -2.44
C ARG A 19 -18.91 -1.08 -3.78
N GLY A 20 -18.95 -2.41 -3.80
CA GLY A 20 -19.35 -3.18 -4.99
C GLY A 20 -18.21 -3.59 -5.92
N TRP A 21 -16.96 -3.35 -5.54
CA TRP A 21 -15.80 -3.74 -6.36
C TRP A 21 -15.52 -5.24 -6.28
N ARG A 22 -15.13 -5.82 -7.42
CA ARG A 22 -14.48 -7.13 -7.45
C ARG A 22 -12.99 -6.94 -7.22
N VAL A 23 -12.47 -7.43 -6.11
CA VAL A 23 -11.11 -7.18 -5.65
C VAL A 23 -10.26 -8.45 -5.71
N TYR A 24 -9.28 -8.51 -6.61
CA TYR A 24 -8.22 -9.52 -6.54
C TYR A 24 -7.28 -9.15 -5.39
N ALA A 25 -7.43 -9.82 -4.27
CA ALA A 25 -6.69 -9.55 -3.04
C ALA A 25 -5.35 -10.29 -3.05
N VAL A 26 -4.26 -9.54 -3.22
CA VAL A 26 -2.90 -10.08 -3.39
C VAL A 26 -2.12 -10.00 -2.09
N GLY A 27 -1.41 -11.07 -1.75
CA GLY A 27 -0.48 -11.17 -0.63
C GLY A 27 0.07 -12.58 -0.47
N ARG A 28 1.08 -12.76 0.38
CA ARG A 28 1.81 -14.04 0.50
C ARG A 28 1.07 -15.10 1.33
N ARG A 29 0.22 -14.68 2.28
CA ARG A 29 -0.44 -15.57 3.25
C ARG A 29 -1.81 -15.97 2.75
N ALA A 30 -1.90 -17.13 2.09
CA ALA A 30 -3.13 -17.64 1.48
C ALA A 30 -4.30 -17.71 2.47
N GLU A 31 -4.07 -18.26 3.67
CA GLU A 31 -5.10 -18.39 4.70
C GLU A 31 -5.69 -17.05 5.14
N ARG A 32 -4.88 -15.97 5.16
CA ARG A 32 -5.36 -14.62 5.49
C ARG A 32 -6.24 -14.04 4.38
N LEU A 33 -5.93 -14.34 3.13
CA LEU A 33 -6.73 -13.92 1.98
C LEU A 33 -8.06 -14.69 1.94
N GLU A 34 -8.05 -15.98 2.24
CA GLU A 34 -9.28 -16.78 2.34
C GLU A 34 -10.18 -16.28 3.50
N THR A 35 -9.57 -15.94 4.64
CA THR A 35 -10.30 -15.32 5.75
C THR A 35 -10.94 -14.00 5.33
N LEU A 36 -10.20 -13.12 4.65
CA LEU A 36 -10.73 -11.85 4.13
C LEU A 36 -11.92 -12.06 3.18
N ALA A 37 -11.81 -13.03 2.27
CA ALA A 37 -12.91 -13.37 1.37
C ALA A 37 -14.12 -13.96 2.11
N ALA A 38 -13.89 -14.74 3.18
CA ALA A 38 -14.95 -15.28 4.01
C ALA A 38 -15.65 -14.16 4.81
N ASP A 39 -14.88 -13.22 5.38
CA ASP A 39 -15.40 -12.07 6.11
C ASP A 39 -16.27 -11.19 5.21
N ALA A 40 -15.81 -10.90 3.99
CA ALA A 40 -16.57 -10.14 3.00
C ALA A 40 -17.92 -10.81 2.66
N ARG A 41 -17.91 -12.14 2.46
CA ARG A 41 -19.14 -12.91 2.23
C ARG A 41 -20.07 -12.89 3.44
N ALA A 42 -19.51 -13.05 4.66
CA ALA A 42 -20.29 -13.05 5.89
C ALA A 42 -20.95 -11.68 6.18
N GLU A 43 -20.28 -10.59 5.82
CA GLU A 43 -20.85 -9.23 5.89
C GLU A 43 -21.92 -8.98 4.81
N GLY A 44 -22.01 -9.81 3.79
CA GLY A 44 -22.94 -9.61 2.68
C GLY A 44 -22.62 -8.39 1.81
N VAL A 45 -21.30 -8.12 1.60
CA VAL A 45 -20.87 -7.00 0.77
C VAL A 45 -21.39 -7.11 -0.67
N SER A 46 -21.58 -5.99 -1.33
CA SER A 46 -22.14 -5.94 -2.70
C SER A 46 -21.13 -6.36 -3.79
N GLY A 47 -19.84 -6.28 -3.49
CA GLY A 47 -18.75 -6.72 -4.38
C GLY A 47 -18.24 -8.13 -4.06
N ASP A 48 -16.99 -8.39 -4.46
CA ASP A 48 -16.38 -9.71 -4.23
C ASP A 48 -14.88 -9.57 -3.89
N VAL A 49 -14.36 -10.49 -3.08
CA VAL A 49 -12.93 -10.61 -2.77
C VAL A 49 -12.41 -11.94 -3.30
N VAL A 50 -11.52 -11.87 -4.28
CA VAL A 50 -10.89 -13.02 -4.94
C VAL A 50 -9.47 -13.19 -4.41
N PRO A 51 -9.17 -14.22 -3.61
CA PRO A 51 -7.83 -14.53 -3.13
C PRO A 51 -6.84 -14.75 -4.28
N ALA A 52 -5.69 -14.07 -4.22
CA ALA A 52 -4.60 -14.20 -5.18
C ALA A 52 -3.25 -14.28 -4.44
N PRO A 53 -2.90 -15.44 -3.86
CA PRO A 53 -1.69 -15.59 -3.08
C PRO A 53 -0.44 -15.55 -3.97
N LEU A 54 0.40 -14.51 -3.78
CA LEU A 54 1.71 -14.38 -4.42
C LEU A 54 2.60 -13.37 -3.67
N ASP A 55 3.90 -13.40 -3.98
CA ASP A 55 4.85 -12.34 -3.62
C ASP A 55 4.96 -11.35 -4.78
N VAL A 56 4.80 -10.05 -4.52
CA VAL A 56 4.90 -8.99 -5.54
C VAL A 56 6.30 -8.87 -6.17
N THR A 57 7.30 -9.51 -5.56
CA THR A 57 8.68 -9.58 -6.08
C THR A 57 8.94 -10.78 -7.00
N ASP A 58 7.94 -11.65 -7.17
CA ASP A 58 7.98 -12.78 -8.12
C ASP A 58 7.32 -12.34 -9.43
N GLU A 59 8.14 -11.94 -10.39
CA GLU A 59 7.71 -11.43 -11.69
C GLU A 59 6.84 -12.47 -12.45
N ALA A 60 7.18 -13.76 -12.36
CA ALA A 60 6.45 -14.81 -13.06
C ALA A 60 5.05 -15.01 -12.44
N ALA A 61 4.94 -15.01 -11.12
CA ALA A 61 3.66 -15.11 -10.42
C ALA A 61 2.77 -13.88 -10.69
N VAL A 62 3.37 -12.68 -10.75
CA VAL A 62 2.64 -11.44 -11.08
C VAL A 62 2.13 -11.46 -12.52
N ALA A 63 2.96 -11.90 -13.47
CA ALA A 63 2.56 -12.03 -14.88
C ALA A 63 1.41 -13.06 -15.05
N ALA A 64 1.47 -14.19 -14.35
CA ALA A 64 0.40 -15.18 -14.35
C ALA A 64 -0.91 -14.61 -13.77
N LEU A 65 -0.82 -13.81 -12.71
CA LEU A 65 -1.99 -13.12 -12.16
C LEU A 65 -2.57 -12.12 -13.17
N ALA A 66 -1.73 -11.31 -13.82
CA ALA A 66 -2.21 -10.35 -14.82
C ALA A 66 -2.95 -11.05 -15.97
N SER A 67 -2.41 -12.15 -16.49
CA SER A 67 -3.07 -12.97 -17.53
C SER A 67 -4.40 -13.56 -17.05
N ARG A 68 -4.48 -14.01 -15.80
CA ARG A 68 -5.74 -14.49 -15.20
C ARG A 68 -6.77 -13.37 -15.11
N VAL A 69 -6.39 -12.20 -14.61
CA VAL A 69 -7.28 -11.04 -14.48
C VAL A 69 -7.79 -10.58 -15.85
N GLU A 70 -6.92 -10.57 -16.84
CA GLU A 70 -7.28 -10.24 -18.22
C GLU A 70 -8.33 -11.24 -18.79
N ALA A 71 -8.12 -12.53 -18.58
CA ALA A 71 -9.08 -13.57 -18.99
C ALA A 71 -10.42 -13.49 -18.26
N ASP A 72 -10.41 -12.98 -17.02
CA ASP A 72 -11.61 -12.77 -16.19
C ASP A 72 -12.35 -11.43 -16.50
N GLY A 73 -11.95 -10.71 -17.54
CA GLY A 73 -12.60 -9.46 -17.99
C GLY A 73 -11.79 -8.18 -17.73
N GLY A 74 -10.56 -8.30 -17.25
CA GLY A 74 -9.66 -7.17 -17.05
C GLY A 74 -9.80 -6.49 -15.70
N ALA A 75 -9.04 -5.40 -15.54
CA ALA A 75 -9.11 -4.51 -14.39
C ALA A 75 -8.95 -3.05 -14.84
N ASP A 76 -9.63 -2.17 -14.16
CA ASP A 76 -9.58 -0.71 -14.32
C ASP A 76 -8.69 -0.02 -13.29
N THR A 77 -8.42 -0.70 -12.15
CA THR A 77 -7.73 -0.09 -11.02
C THR A 77 -6.69 -1.03 -10.41
N LEU A 78 -5.46 -0.53 -10.27
CA LEU A 78 -4.37 -1.17 -9.55
C LEU A 78 -4.08 -0.40 -8.24
N VAL A 79 -4.19 -1.08 -7.09
CA VAL A 79 -3.88 -0.51 -5.78
C VAL A 79 -2.67 -1.20 -5.17
N ASN A 80 -1.54 -0.51 -5.07
CA ASN A 80 -0.28 -1.00 -4.53
C ASN A 80 -0.10 -0.57 -3.08
N ILE A 81 -0.39 -1.48 -2.15
CA ILE A 81 -0.23 -1.29 -0.69
C ILE A 81 0.86 -2.19 -0.11
N ALA A 82 1.22 -3.28 -0.81
CA ALA A 82 2.29 -4.17 -0.36
C ALA A 82 3.59 -3.40 -0.10
N GLY A 83 4.17 -3.61 1.05
CA GLY A 83 5.39 -2.95 1.48
C GLY A 83 5.71 -3.25 2.94
N GLY A 84 6.80 -2.69 3.44
CA GLY A 84 7.18 -2.87 4.82
C GLY A 84 8.46 -2.13 5.18
N ALA A 85 8.78 -2.16 6.46
CA ALA A 85 10.01 -1.61 7.03
C ALA A 85 10.69 -2.66 7.90
N LEU A 86 12.02 -2.63 7.94
CA LEU A 86 12.86 -3.42 8.82
C LEU A 86 13.86 -2.51 9.54
N GLY A 87 14.07 -2.75 10.82
CA GLY A 87 15.06 -2.10 11.63
C GLY A 87 14.83 -0.60 11.88
N THR A 88 15.62 -0.08 12.80
CA THR A 88 15.67 1.34 13.14
C THR A 88 17.12 1.82 13.32
N ASP A 89 18.08 1.09 12.75
CA ASP A 89 19.50 1.35 12.90
C ASP A 89 19.92 2.64 12.20
N ALA A 90 20.94 3.28 12.77
CA ALA A 90 21.61 4.40 12.11
C ALA A 90 22.32 3.93 10.82
N VAL A 91 22.50 4.84 9.86
CA VAL A 91 23.12 4.53 8.56
C VAL A 91 24.47 3.81 8.69
N GLY A 92 25.26 4.17 9.69
CA GLY A 92 26.61 3.61 9.85
C GLY A 92 26.67 2.15 10.29
N VAL A 93 25.56 1.57 10.76
CA VAL A 93 25.51 0.20 11.33
C VAL A 93 24.33 -0.63 10.83
N GLY A 94 23.46 -0.05 10.02
CA GLY A 94 22.26 -0.74 9.49
C GLY A 94 22.61 -1.93 8.60
N ASP A 95 21.86 -3.01 8.73
CA ASP A 95 22.04 -4.21 7.92
C ASP A 95 21.66 -3.93 6.45
N ARG A 96 22.61 -4.17 5.55
CA ARG A 96 22.41 -4.00 4.11
C ARG A 96 21.32 -4.91 3.57
N ALA A 97 21.17 -6.12 4.09
CA ALA A 97 20.13 -7.06 3.65
C ALA A 97 18.72 -6.51 3.92
N ASP A 98 18.51 -5.82 5.03
CA ASP A 98 17.25 -5.15 5.34
C ASP A 98 16.95 -4.03 4.36
N TRP A 99 17.96 -3.25 3.96
CA TRP A 99 17.79 -2.19 2.96
C TRP A 99 17.45 -2.76 1.60
N GLU A 100 18.13 -3.82 1.16
CA GLU A 100 17.86 -4.51 -0.10
C GLU A 100 16.45 -5.10 -0.10
N TRP A 101 16.02 -5.71 1.00
CA TRP A 101 14.66 -6.22 1.13
C TRP A 101 13.63 -5.08 1.06
N MET A 102 13.83 -3.99 1.81
CA MET A 102 12.91 -2.83 1.78
C MET A 102 12.80 -2.24 0.38
N TYR A 103 13.92 -2.10 -0.34
CA TYR A 103 13.92 -1.60 -1.71
C TYR A 103 13.20 -2.58 -2.65
N ARG A 104 13.48 -3.87 -2.53
CA ARG A 104 12.88 -4.91 -3.36
C ARG A 104 11.36 -4.92 -3.22
N VAL A 105 10.83 -4.92 -2.01
CA VAL A 105 9.39 -5.01 -1.78
C VAL A 105 8.68 -3.68 -2.11
N ASN A 106 9.20 -2.54 -1.62
CA ASN A 106 8.50 -1.25 -1.76
C ASN A 106 8.65 -0.65 -3.16
N VAL A 107 9.81 -0.80 -3.80
CA VAL A 107 10.09 -0.18 -5.11
C VAL A 107 9.90 -1.18 -6.24
N LEU A 108 10.69 -2.27 -6.25
CA LEU A 108 10.63 -3.24 -7.35
C LEU A 108 9.30 -4.00 -7.38
N GLY A 109 8.74 -4.36 -6.23
CA GLY A 109 7.42 -4.98 -6.17
C GLY A 109 6.32 -4.07 -6.74
N THR A 110 6.37 -2.75 -6.45
CA THR A 110 5.45 -1.79 -7.07
C THR A 110 5.68 -1.69 -8.57
N LEU A 111 6.95 -1.64 -9.02
CA LEU A 111 7.30 -1.61 -10.44
C LEU A 111 6.76 -2.85 -11.17
N THR A 112 7.02 -4.05 -10.63
CA THR A 112 6.57 -5.32 -11.22
C THR A 112 5.05 -5.34 -11.41
N MET A 113 4.30 -4.92 -10.39
CA MET A 113 2.84 -4.81 -10.49
C MET A 113 2.42 -3.79 -11.55
N CYS A 114 3.02 -2.60 -11.58
CA CYS A 114 2.72 -1.60 -12.60
C CYS A 114 2.99 -2.13 -14.01
N GLN A 115 4.17 -2.70 -14.26
CA GLN A 115 4.54 -3.23 -15.58
C GLN A 115 3.56 -4.30 -16.08
N ALA A 116 3.11 -5.18 -15.18
CA ALA A 116 2.20 -6.27 -15.54
C ALA A 116 0.76 -5.79 -15.83
N PHE A 117 0.30 -4.75 -15.15
CA PHE A 117 -1.09 -4.30 -15.24
C PHE A 117 -1.32 -3.07 -16.12
N LEU A 118 -0.31 -2.24 -16.39
CA LEU A 118 -0.45 -1.04 -17.23
C LEU A 118 -1.03 -1.32 -18.63
N PRO A 119 -0.68 -2.40 -19.34
CA PRO A 119 -1.29 -2.67 -20.64
C PRO A 119 -2.81 -2.78 -20.55
N MET A 120 -3.32 -3.44 -19.52
CA MET A 120 -4.75 -3.62 -19.25
C MET A 120 -5.43 -2.30 -18.85
N LEU A 121 -4.79 -1.50 -17.97
CA LEU A 121 -5.30 -0.20 -17.55
C LEU A 121 -5.39 0.79 -18.72
N ARG A 122 -4.39 0.80 -19.61
CA ARG A 122 -4.38 1.60 -20.84
C ARG A 122 -5.51 1.16 -21.79
N ALA A 123 -5.70 -0.16 -21.94
CA ALA A 123 -6.75 -0.72 -22.79
C ALA A 123 -8.16 -0.38 -22.27
N HIS A 124 -8.33 -0.24 -20.96
CA HIS A 124 -9.59 0.19 -20.34
C HIS A 124 -9.95 1.65 -20.73
N GLY A 125 -8.97 2.53 -20.96
CA GLY A 125 -9.17 3.93 -21.37
C GLY A 125 -9.40 4.92 -20.23
N GLU A 126 -9.75 4.45 -19.03
CA GLU A 126 -9.88 5.23 -17.79
C GLU A 126 -9.21 4.47 -16.63
N GLY A 127 -7.99 3.98 -16.85
CA GLY A 127 -7.24 3.21 -15.85
C GLY A 127 -6.81 4.04 -14.64
N THR A 128 -6.68 3.42 -13.48
CA THR A 128 -6.20 4.07 -12.26
C THR A 128 -5.12 3.25 -11.58
N VAL A 129 -4.02 3.89 -11.18
CA VAL A 129 -3.01 3.34 -10.27
C VAL A 129 -3.03 4.14 -8.97
N LEU A 130 -3.17 3.48 -7.83
CA LEU A 130 -2.96 4.07 -6.51
C LEU A 130 -1.76 3.40 -5.84
N ASN A 131 -0.76 4.19 -5.47
CA ASN A 131 0.41 3.74 -4.72
C ASN A 131 0.36 4.26 -3.29
N LEU A 132 0.42 3.36 -2.31
CA LEU A 132 0.56 3.72 -0.90
C LEU A 132 2.04 3.84 -0.56
N THR A 133 2.51 5.08 -0.40
CA THR A 133 3.87 5.34 0.04
C THR A 133 3.93 5.60 1.56
N SER A 134 4.34 6.77 2.00
CA SER A 134 4.40 7.19 3.39
C SER A 134 4.85 8.65 3.47
N THR A 135 4.61 9.33 4.58
CA THR A 135 5.30 10.61 4.88
C THR A 135 6.83 10.45 4.92
N ALA A 136 7.33 9.23 5.14
CA ALA A 136 8.74 8.87 4.99
C ALA A 136 9.29 9.04 3.56
N ALA A 137 8.43 9.13 2.57
CA ALA A 137 8.79 9.37 1.16
C ALA A 137 9.18 10.82 0.86
N VAL A 138 8.82 11.75 1.74
CA VAL A 138 9.04 13.21 1.54
C VAL A 138 9.79 13.86 2.71
N THR A 139 9.96 13.14 3.83
CA THR A 139 10.67 13.66 5.00
C THR A 139 11.48 12.56 5.67
N ALA A 140 12.80 12.73 5.73
CA ALA A 140 13.69 11.81 6.44
C ALA A 140 13.58 11.97 7.96
N TYR A 141 13.88 10.91 8.71
CA TYR A 141 13.92 10.90 10.16
C TYR A 141 14.96 9.88 10.67
N GLU A 142 15.49 10.13 11.86
CA GLU A 142 16.47 9.25 12.50
C GLU A 142 15.88 7.85 12.75
N GLY A 143 16.69 6.81 12.52
CA GLY A 143 16.26 5.42 12.62
C GLY A 143 15.31 4.98 11.50
N GLY A 144 15.14 5.80 10.46
CA GLY A 144 14.28 5.49 9.31
C GLY A 144 15.02 5.37 8.00
N ALA A 145 16.34 5.41 7.97
CA ALA A 145 17.13 5.65 6.77
C ALA A 145 16.82 4.68 5.61
N GLY A 146 16.84 3.37 5.86
CA GLY A 146 16.52 2.36 4.82
C GLY A 146 15.08 2.46 4.32
N TYR A 147 14.13 2.66 5.25
CA TYR A 147 12.73 2.85 4.88
C TYR A 147 12.48 4.17 4.14
N ASN A 148 13.13 5.28 4.57
CA ASN A 148 13.10 6.55 3.85
C ASN A 148 13.61 6.37 2.42
N ALA A 149 14.78 5.73 2.24
CA ALA A 149 15.36 5.50 0.92
C ALA A 149 14.40 4.70 0.00
N ALA A 150 13.81 3.63 0.52
CA ALA A 150 12.85 2.81 -0.22
C ALA A 150 11.57 3.61 -0.58
N LYS A 151 10.99 4.33 0.38
CA LYS A 151 9.76 5.11 0.13
C LYS A 151 10.00 6.34 -0.75
N MET A 152 11.16 6.99 -0.66
CA MET A 152 11.57 8.04 -1.60
C MET A 152 11.75 7.47 -3.01
N GLY A 153 12.30 6.27 -3.15
CA GLY A 153 12.39 5.57 -4.43
C GLY A 153 10.99 5.26 -5.01
N GLN A 154 10.06 4.75 -4.18
CA GLN A 154 8.69 4.50 -4.59
C GLN A 154 7.94 5.80 -4.97
N HIS A 155 8.18 6.90 -4.26
CA HIS A 155 7.65 8.23 -4.59
C HIS A 155 8.16 8.72 -5.96
N GLY A 156 9.48 8.62 -6.21
CA GLY A 156 10.05 8.98 -7.50
C GLY A 156 9.48 8.16 -8.65
N LEU A 157 9.34 6.84 -8.47
CA LEU A 157 8.68 5.95 -9.42
C LEU A 157 7.24 6.41 -9.68
N THR A 158 6.47 6.71 -8.63
CA THR A 158 5.07 7.15 -8.76
C THR A 158 4.95 8.47 -9.52
N GLY A 159 5.86 9.42 -9.26
CA GLY A 159 5.91 10.70 -9.97
C GLY A 159 6.24 10.52 -11.46
N ALA A 160 7.23 9.69 -11.81
CA ALA A 160 7.57 9.38 -13.20
C ALA A 160 6.40 8.70 -13.91
N LEU A 161 5.81 7.67 -13.26
CA LEU A 161 4.65 6.96 -13.79
C LEU A 161 3.50 7.90 -14.14
N ARG A 162 3.22 8.89 -13.29
CA ARG A 162 2.15 9.89 -13.54
C ARG A 162 2.40 10.69 -14.81
N LEU A 163 3.66 11.07 -15.06
CA LEU A 163 4.03 11.83 -16.27
C LEU A 163 3.92 10.96 -17.53
N GLU A 164 4.36 9.71 -17.44
CA GLU A 164 4.40 8.77 -18.58
C GLU A 164 3.00 8.28 -18.96
N GLU A 165 2.11 8.08 -17.99
CA GLU A 165 0.79 7.49 -18.22
C GLU A 165 -0.32 8.52 -18.51
N ALA A 166 -0.04 9.80 -18.40
CA ALA A 166 -1.01 10.86 -18.69
C ALA A 166 -1.52 10.82 -20.15
N GLU A 167 -0.66 10.51 -21.12
CA GLU A 167 -1.04 10.36 -22.53
C GLU A 167 -1.93 9.14 -22.81
N HIS A 168 -1.91 8.15 -21.90
CA HIS A 168 -2.72 6.95 -21.97
C HIS A 168 -4.01 7.04 -21.17
N ASN A 169 -4.32 8.22 -20.62
CA ASN A 169 -5.48 8.45 -19.74
C ASN A 169 -5.50 7.51 -18.52
N VAL A 170 -4.33 7.19 -17.96
CA VAL A 170 -4.21 6.44 -16.72
C VAL A 170 -3.94 7.40 -15.57
N ARG A 171 -4.86 7.44 -14.62
CA ARG A 171 -4.76 8.27 -13.42
C ARG A 171 -3.80 7.64 -12.40
N VAL A 172 -2.86 8.44 -11.83
CA VAL A 172 -1.88 7.95 -10.85
C VAL A 172 -1.96 8.76 -9.57
N ILE A 173 -2.41 8.10 -8.51
CA ILE A 173 -2.67 8.65 -7.17
C ILE A 173 -1.59 8.17 -6.21
N GLU A 174 -1.12 9.04 -5.32
CA GLU A 174 -0.23 8.67 -4.24
C GLU A 174 -0.83 9.02 -2.88
N VAL A 175 -0.91 8.04 -1.97
CA VAL A 175 -1.34 8.26 -0.58
C VAL A 175 -0.13 8.12 0.34
N LEU A 176 0.12 9.15 1.16
CA LEU A 176 1.29 9.27 2.04
C LEU A 176 0.87 9.31 3.51
N PRO A 177 0.55 8.17 4.13
CA PRO A 177 0.17 8.14 5.54
C PRO A 177 1.36 8.46 6.46
N GLY A 178 1.06 9.13 7.57
CA GLY A 178 1.97 9.29 8.70
C GLY A 178 1.89 8.11 9.67
N MET A 179 1.65 8.41 10.96
CA MET A 179 1.57 7.39 11.99
C MET A 179 0.23 6.65 11.94
N VAL A 180 0.27 5.41 11.46
CA VAL A 180 -0.88 4.51 11.40
C VAL A 180 -0.65 3.35 12.37
N HIS A 181 -1.58 3.14 13.29
CA HIS A 181 -1.56 1.98 14.19
C HIS A 181 -2.17 0.78 13.47
N THR A 182 -1.35 -0.19 13.12
CA THR A 182 -1.77 -1.47 12.53
C THR A 182 -1.18 -2.64 13.33
N GLU A 183 -1.83 -3.79 13.25
CA GLU A 183 -1.48 -5.00 13.97
C GLU A 183 0.00 -5.43 13.80
N GLU A 184 0.57 -5.25 12.61
CA GLU A 184 1.82 -5.93 12.24
C GLU A 184 2.97 -4.99 11.88
N PHE A 185 2.72 -3.78 11.37
CA PHE A 185 3.78 -2.96 10.78
C PHE A 185 4.91 -2.63 11.76
N SER A 186 4.60 -2.07 12.93
CA SER A 186 5.61 -1.70 13.93
C SER A 186 6.28 -2.94 14.53
N ARG A 187 5.50 -4.01 14.78
CA ARG A 187 6.03 -5.28 15.29
C ARG A 187 7.01 -5.91 14.30
N ASN A 188 6.67 -5.99 13.03
CA ASN A 188 7.55 -6.58 12.01
C ASN A 188 8.82 -5.73 11.82
N ARG A 189 8.69 -4.40 11.84
CA ARG A 189 9.82 -3.47 11.76
C ARG A 189 10.80 -3.65 12.91
N LEU A 190 10.30 -3.96 14.10
CA LEU A 190 11.08 -4.09 15.34
C LEU A 190 11.39 -5.56 15.68
N GLY A 191 11.51 -6.42 14.65
CA GLY A 191 11.96 -7.81 14.83
C GLY A 191 10.99 -8.70 15.62
N GLY A 192 9.70 -8.33 15.70
CA GLY A 192 8.69 -9.09 16.44
C GLY A 192 8.47 -8.61 17.88
N ASP A 193 9.22 -7.60 18.35
CA ASP A 193 9.08 -7.05 19.70
C ASP A 193 7.78 -6.25 19.84
N GLN A 194 6.79 -6.85 20.50
CA GLN A 194 5.49 -6.23 20.73
C GLN A 194 5.58 -5.04 21.68
N SER A 195 6.44 -5.10 22.70
CA SER A 195 6.60 -4.01 23.67
C SER A 195 7.18 -2.76 23.02
N ALA A 196 8.20 -2.95 22.17
CA ALA A 196 8.77 -1.85 21.38
C ALA A 196 7.76 -1.30 20.35
N ALA A 197 6.94 -2.16 19.74
CA ALA A 197 5.87 -1.75 18.84
C ALA A 197 4.80 -0.91 19.54
N ASP A 198 4.38 -1.30 20.74
CA ASP A 198 3.40 -0.55 21.53
C ASP A 198 3.97 0.81 21.99
N ALA A 199 5.26 0.86 22.32
CA ALA A 199 5.94 2.10 22.70
C ALA A 199 5.95 3.17 21.59
N VAL A 200 5.89 2.77 20.32
CA VAL A 200 5.77 3.70 19.18
C VAL A 200 4.54 4.60 19.35
N TYR A 201 3.44 4.05 19.84
CA TYR A 201 2.13 4.73 19.96
C TYR A 201 1.86 5.26 21.37
N ALA A 202 2.72 4.97 22.35
CA ALA A 202 2.51 5.38 23.74
C ALA A 202 2.28 6.89 23.86
N GLY A 203 1.21 7.29 24.52
CA GLY A 203 0.81 8.69 24.71
C GLY A 203 0.25 9.38 23.47
N VAL A 204 0.13 8.72 22.33
CA VAL A 204 -0.53 9.27 21.16
C VAL A 204 -2.05 9.03 21.31
N GLU A 205 -2.80 10.10 21.52
CA GLU A 205 -4.23 10.01 21.86
C GLU A 205 -5.06 9.26 20.80
N LYS A 206 -4.76 9.49 19.51
CA LYS A 206 -5.51 8.89 18.41
C LYS A 206 -4.62 8.79 17.15
N PRO A 207 -3.78 7.75 17.02
CA PRO A 207 -3.10 7.49 15.75
C PRO A 207 -4.13 7.17 14.64
N LEU A 208 -3.75 7.31 13.37
CA LEU A 208 -4.59 6.80 12.28
C LEU A 208 -4.77 5.29 12.42
N THR A 209 -5.92 4.80 12.02
CA THR A 209 -6.22 3.38 11.88
C THR A 209 -6.03 2.91 10.44
N ALA A 210 -6.06 1.60 10.21
CA ALA A 210 -6.07 1.04 8.87
C ALA A 210 -7.30 1.49 8.07
N GLU A 211 -8.45 1.59 8.75
CA GLU A 211 -9.73 2.01 8.18
C GLU A 211 -9.73 3.48 7.76
N ASP A 212 -9.11 4.38 8.54
CA ASP A 212 -8.95 5.79 8.16
C ASP A 212 -8.21 5.93 6.83
N VAL A 213 -7.15 5.14 6.63
CA VAL A 213 -6.36 5.16 5.38
C VAL A 213 -7.13 4.49 4.25
N ALA A 214 -7.83 3.40 4.52
CA ALA A 214 -8.65 2.68 3.54
C ALA A 214 -9.75 3.58 2.97
N GLU A 215 -10.47 4.32 3.81
CA GLU A 215 -11.52 5.25 3.39
C GLU A 215 -10.96 6.33 2.44
N VAL A 216 -9.78 6.87 2.75
CA VAL A 216 -9.12 7.86 1.88
C VAL A 216 -8.69 7.24 0.55
N CYS A 217 -8.14 6.01 0.55
CA CYS A 217 -7.78 5.30 -0.67
C CYS A 217 -9.00 5.05 -1.57
N VAL A 218 -10.10 4.55 -0.98
CA VAL A 218 -11.34 4.26 -1.71
C VAL A 218 -11.97 5.55 -2.24
N HIS A 219 -12.07 6.58 -1.41
CA HIS A 219 -12.56 7.89 -1.86
C HIS A 219 -11.77 8.41 -3.07
N ALA A 220 -10.44 8.31 -3.04
CA ALA A 220 -9.59 8.81 -4.11
C ALA A 220 -9.81 8.07 -5.44
N VAL A 221 -10.02 6.75 -5.41
CA VAL A 221 -10.27 5.98 -6.63
C VAL A 221 -11.69 6.11 -7.16
N GLU A 222 -12.67 6.45 -6.31
CA GLU A 222 -14.07 6.63 -6.70
C GLU A 222 -14.40 8.05 -7.23
N LEU A 223 -13.48 9.00 -7.12
CA LEU A 223 -13.67 10.31 -7.74
C LEU A 223 -13.83 10.19 -9.27
N PRO A 224 -14.56 11.11 -9.92
CA PRO A 224 -14.62 11.15 -11.38
C PRO A 224 -13.23 11.08 -12.00
N HIS A 225 -13.05 10.27 -13.05
CA HIS A 225 -11.72 9.90 -13.56
C HIS A 225 -10.82 11.11 -13.90
N HIS A 226 -11.39 12.22 -14.38
CA HIS A 226 -10.66 13.45 -14.69
C HIS A 226 -10.12 14.19 -13.46
N VAL A 227 -10.52 13.78 -12.24
CA VAL A 227 -10.01 14.33 -10.98
C VAL A 227 -8.91 13.43 -10.46
N ASN A 228 -7.66 13.87 -10.55
CA ASN A 228 -6.52 13.18 -9.98
C ASN A 228 -6.09 13.84 -8.67
N LEU A 229 -6.08 13.09 -7.59
CA LEU A 229 -5.45 13.52 -6.33
C LEU A 229 -3.99 13.04 -6.37
N ASP A 230 -3.12 13.87 -6.92
CA ASP A 230 -1.70 13.54 -7.15
C ASP A 230 -0.99 13.02 -5.91
N GLN A 231 -1.20 13.68 -4.79
CA GLN A 231 -0.60 13.34 -3.49
C GLN A 231 -1.57 13.66 -2.35
N ILE A 232 -1.85 12.67 -1.53
CA ILE A 232 -2.68 12.82 -0.35
C ILE A 232 -1.81 12.55 0.88
N VAL A 233 -1.37 13.60 1.54
CA VAL A 233 -0.61 13.50 2.78
C VAL A 233 -1.58 13.51 3.95
N MET A 234 -1.59 12.42 4.75
CA MET A 234 -2.48 12.33 5.90
C MET A 234 -1.71 11.96 7.17
N ARG A 235 -2.02 12.62 8.26
CA ARG A 235 -1.43 12.38 9.59
C ARG A 235 -2.51 12.43 10.66
N PRO A 236 -2.34 11.72 11.79
CA PRO A 236 -3.17 12.00 12.95
C PRO A 236 -2.91 13.42 13.43
N VAL A 237 -3.91 14.07 14.02
CA VAL A 237 -3.77 15.44 14.54
C VAL A 237 -2.60 15.57 15.53
N ALA A 238 -2.33 14.49 16.28
CA ALA A 238 -1.19 14.45 17.21
C ALA A 238 0.20 14.50 16.52
N GLN A 239 0.28 14.16 15.21
CA GLN A 239 1.53 14.20 14.44
C GLN A 239 1.59 15.45 13.57
N ALA A 240 2.07 16.55 14.09
CA ALA A 240 2.20 17.82 13.36
C ALA A 240 3.31 17.80 12.31
N ALA A 241 4.38 17.01 12.53
CA ALA A 241 5.48 16.78 11.59
C ALA A 241 6.09 15.39 11.83
N GLN A 242 7.00 14.95 10.95
CA GLN A 242 7.64 13.63 11.10
C GLN A 242 8.33 13.46 12.46
N HIS A 243 8.95 14.52 12.95
CA HIS A 243 9.68 14.55 14.24
C HIS A 243 8.85 15.15 15.40
N LYS A 244 7.64 15.65 15.14
CA LYS A 244 6.83 16.32 16.14
C LYS A 244 5.51 15.59 16.37
N VAL A 245 5.50 14.76 17.37
CA VAL A 245 4.32 14.00 17.83
C VAL A 245 3.96 14.47 19.23
N ILE A 246 2.74 14.89 19.43
CA ILE A 246 2.22 15.26 20.77
C ILE A 246 1.82 13.97 21.48
N ARG A 247 2.39 13.79 22.66
CA ARG A 247 2.11 12.66 23.58
C ARG A 247 1.53 13.22 24.87
N ARG A 248 0.44 12.63 25.33
CA ARG A 248 -0.26 13.01 26.57
C ARG A 248 -0.39 11.83 27.51
#